data_568763b9019b3b91961d126f3e2dc561
#
_entry.id   568763b9019b3b91961d126f3e2dc561
#
_cell.length_a   1.000
_cell.length_b   1.000
_cell.length_c   1.000
_cell.angle_alpha   90.00
_cell.angle_beta   90.00
_cell.angle_gamma   90.00
#
_symmetry.space_group_name_H-M   'P 1'
#
loop_
_entity.id
_entity.type
_entity.pdbx_description
1 polymer ?
#
loop_
_entity_poly.entity_id
_entity_poly.type
_entity_poly.pdbx_seq_one_letter_code
_entity_poly.pdbx_strand_id
1 'polypeptide(L)'
;MINRIMAICLVVSCLATTSCEREPMLHLHQGGKDIDMQIPAVDLNLKVVWNYLFKYDVEYDWQAEWTYGWDDTDLSMFGPIGYTEPHAFEVRRYFTGNTQYGTHRSPYKHTISGNSIYAKYDFGFWDILAWNYIDTPDGVQSVRIDETSTYDYVTAYTGQTMNPSSYNAPHFTHSFYQPEELFSSYEKSIDINKNLDGFVFDEERNCWVRTLETQLQPLTYIYLVQVILHHNNRNGRKVTSIDGNANISGMARSVNVNTGVTGTDAITVNFYMRMKQDVTDKKGETVDVIGGKALTFGMPKLNPYKLDTRSYLESLEKVAEADLNNRHYVDVKMQFYNGKDSTIVFDVTDQVRRLYRGGVITVELDMDKVPIPNRSGGSGFDAVVEDFEEKQWEFDM
;
A
#
# COMPACT_ATOMS: atom_id res chain seq x y z
N MET A 1 -76.78 22.87 23.13
CA MET A 1 -75.77 21.79 23.21
C MET A 1 -74.58 22.04 22.25
N ILE A 2 -74.82 22.50 21.04
CA ILE A 2 -73.79 22.75 19.99
C ILE A 2 -72.73 23.79 20.40
N ASN A 3 -73.16 24.91 21.06
CA ASN A 3 -72.22 25.98 21.48
C ASN A 3 -71.22 25.54 22.57
N ARG A 4 -71.59 24.54 23.39
CA ARG A 4 -70.67 24.00 24.42
C ARG A 4 -69.62 23.04 23.82
N ILE A 5 -70.00 22.31 22.78
CA ILE A 5 -69.11 21.42 22.09
C ILE A 5 -68.07 22.24 21.24
N MET A 6 -68.51 23.32 20.60
CA MET A 6 -67.62 24.22 19.88
C MET A 6 -66.60 24.90 20.82
N ALA A 7 -67.04 25.33 22.01
CA ALA A 7 -66.14 25.93 22.97
C ALA A 7 -65.07 24.95 23.51
N ILE A 8 -65.45 23.69 23.72
CA ILE A 8 -64.53 22.63 24.14
C ILE A 8 -63.54 22.30 23.03
N CYS A 9 -63.98 22.20 21.79
CA CYS A 9 -63.08 21.96 20.64
C CYS A 9 -62.09 23.13 20.45
N LEU A 10 -62.52 24.37 20.67
CA LEU A 10 -61.61 25.52 20.55
C LEU A 10 -60.58 25.57 21.67
N VAL A 11 -60.94 25.22 22.90
CA VAL A 11 -60.00 25.11 24.02
C VAL A 11 -59.01 23.97 23.84
N VAL A 12 -59.44 22.82 23.33
CA VAL A 12 -58.59 21.69 23.02
C VAL A 12 -57.64 22.01 21.87
N SER A 13 -58.12 22.74 20.85
CA SER A 13 -57.23 23.22 19.76
C SER A 13 -56.18 24.20 20.24
N CYS A 14 -56.55 25.13 21.16
CA CYS A 14 -55.59 26.10 21.72
C CYS A 14 -54.58 25.41 22.64
N LEU A 15 -54.96 24.34 23.35
CA LEU A 15 -54.04 23.57 24.18
C LEU A 15 -53.08 22.68 23.34
N ALA A 16 -53.54 22.24 22.17
CA ALA A 16 -52.69 21.49 21.25
C ALA A 16 -51.65 22.33 20.52
N THR A 17 -51.90 23.65 20.37
CA THR A 17 -50.94 24.56 19.72
C THR A 17 -49.88 25.15 20.68
N THR A 18 -50.09 25.01 21.95
CA THR A 18 -49.07 25.43 22.96
C THR A 18 -48.09 24.34 23.34
N SER A 19 -48.30 23.11 22.79
CA SER A 19 -47.40 21.96 23.02
C SER A 19 -46.27 21.89 21.99
N CYS A 20 -46.13 22.86 21.09
CA CYS A 20 -44.85 23.14 20.45
C CYS A 20 -44.02 23.99 21.41
N GLU A 21 -43.69 23.47 22.59
CA GLU A 21 -42.51 23.94 23.25
C GLU A 21 -41.37 23.82 22.29
N ARG A 22 -40.82 24.96 21.88
CA ARG A 22 -39.50 24.99 21.29
C ARG A 22 -38.64 24.15 22.22
N GLU A 23 -38.07 23.10 21.65
CA GLU A 23 -37.00 22.40 22.33
C GLU A 23 -36.14 23.49 23.01
N PRO A 24 -35.91 23.41 24.31
CA PRO A 24 -35.07 24.40 24.97
C PRO A 24 -33.77 24.39 24.20
N MET A 25 -33.43 25.52 23.60
CA MET A 25 -32.10 25.65 23.04
C MET A 25 -31.16 25.23 24.14
N LEU A 26 -30.45 24.16 23.94
CA LEU A 26 -29.38 23.69 24.81
C LEU A 26 -28.30 24.78 24.83
N HIS A 27 -28.58 25.85 25.52
CA HIS A 27 -27.60 26.89 25.83
C HIS A 27 -26.75 26.37 26.99
N LEU A 28 -25.71 25.69 26.67
CA LEU A 28 -24.60 25.48 27.60
C LEU A 28 -23.86 26.80 27.73
N HIS A 29 -24.34 27.71 28.61
CA HIS A 29 -23.63 28.91 28.97
C HIS A 29 -22.50 28.58 29.94
N GLN A 30 -21.30 28.45 29.46
CA GLN A 30 -20.10 28.63 30.27
C GLN A 30 -19.48 29.98 29.92
N GLY A 31 -19.57 30.93 30.84
CA GLY A 31 -18.81 32.18 30.75
C GLY A 31 -19.25 33.19 29.70
N GLY A 32 -20.53 33.21 29.30
CA GLY A 32 -21.08 34.29 28.45
C GLY A 32 -20.61 34.31 26.99
N LYS A 33 -20.00 33.27 26.53
CA LYS A 33 -19.66 33.06 25.13
C LYS A 33 -20.71 32.13 24.50
N ASP A 34 -21.20 32.50 23.34
CA ASP A 34 -22.23 31.77 22.63
C ASP A 34 -21.71 30.39 22.17
N ILE A 35 -22.43 29.37 22.58
CA ILE A 35 -22.01 27.96 22.36
C ILE A 35 -22.47 27.41 21.02
N ASP A 36 -23.06 28.21 20.15
CA ASP A 36 -23.28 27.82 18.74
C ASP A 36 -21.97 27.46 17.99
N MET A 37 -20.83 27.67 18.65
CA MET A 37 -19.51 27.30 18.17
C MET A 37 -18.95 26.02 18.81
N GLN A 38 -19.80 25.21 19.41
CA GLN A 38 -19.42 24.07 20.24
C GLN A 38 -19.29 22.74 19.49
N ILE A 39 -19.18 22.78 18.20
CA ILE A 39 -18.73 21.61 17.51
C ILE A 39 -17.22 21.53 17.74
N PRO A 40 -16.73 20.57 18.51
CA PRO A 40 -15.30 20.46 18.73
C PRO A 40 -14.60 20.31 17.39
N ALA A 41 -13.59 21.12 17.14
CA ALA A 41 -12.69 20.92 16.03
C ALA A 41 -11.61 19.95 16.47
N VAL A 42 -11.38 18.94 15.66
CA VAL A 42 -10.27 18.00 15.86
C VAL A 42 -9.19 18.34 14.84
N ASP A 43 -7.99 18.58 15.33
CA ASP A 43 -6.82 18.73 14.49
C ASP A 43 -6.23 17.34 14.23
N LEU A 44 -6.29 16.92 12.99
CA LEU A 44 -5.76 15.64 12.54
C LEU A 44 -4.33 15.85 12.04
N ASN A 45 -3.37 15.48 12.86
CA ASN A 45 -1.95 15.51 12.48
C ASN A 45 -1.54 14.14 11.96
N LEU A 46 -1.27 14.05 10.67
CA LEU A 46 -0.84 12.83 10.00
C LEU A 46 0.68 12.68 10.14
N LYS A 47 1.11 11.69 10.90
CA LYS A 47 2.53 11.32 10.97
C LYS A 47 2.83 10.26 9.93
N VAL A 48 3.71 10.57 8.98
CA VAL A 48 4.27 9.57 8.09
C VAL A 48 5.35 8.82 8.86
N VAL A 49 5.09 7.57 9.15
CA VAL A 49 6.12 6.70 9.67
C VAL A 49 6.75 5.96 8.52
N TRP A 50 7.97 6.33 8.26
CA TRP A 50 8.85 5.57 7.41
C TRP A 50 9.20 4.27 8.11
N ASN A 51 8.27 3.33 8.01
CA ASN A 51 8.56 2.00 8.46
C ASN A 51 9.37 1.32 7.38
N TYR A 52 10.68 1.55 7.41
CA TYR A 52 11.65 0.80 6.62
C TYR A 52 11.71 -0.65 7.04
N LEU A 53 10.57 -1.19 7.40
CA LEU A 53 10.43 -2.56 7.81
C LEU A 53 10.44 -3.46 6.59
N PHE A 54 11.52 -3.39 5.91
CA PHE A 54 11.98 -4.55 5.20
C PHE A 54 12.29 -5.67 6.19
N LYS A 55 12.09 -5.45 7.52
CA LYS A 55 12.40 -6.41 8.54
C LYS A 55 11.40 -6.43 9.66
N TYR A 56 11.23 -7.56 10.13
CA TYR A 56 10.76 -7.96 11.41
C TYR A 56 11.47 -7.10 12.47
N ASP A 57 11.60 -7.37 13.64
CA ASP A 57 12.17 -6.60 14.74
C ASP A 57 13.67 -6.21 14.63
N VAL A 58 14.31 -6.47 13.51
CA VAL A 58 15.72 -6.16 13.25
C VAL A 58 15.81 -5.18 12.10
N GLU A 59 16.61 -4.14 12.23
CA GLU A 59 16.93 -3.23 11.12
C GLU A 59 17.51 -4.02 9.94
N TYR A 60 16.82 -3.98 8.81
CA TYR A 60 17.31 -4.62 7.60
C TYR A 60 18.25 -3.68 6.87
N ASP A 61 19.50 -4.02 6.88
CA ASP A 61 20.49 -3.34 6.07
C ASP A 61 20.39 -3.83 4.62
N TRP A 62 19.40 -3.30 3.89
CA TRP A 62 19.22 -3.60 2.48
C TRP A 62 20.46 -3.22 1.65
N GLN A 63 21.26 -2.22 2.07
CA GLN A 63 22.50 -1.85 1.40
C GLN A 63 23.54 -2.97 1.51
N ALA A 64 23.56 -3.68 2.63
CA ALA A 64 24.44 -4.81 2.79
C ALA A 64 24.14 -5.95 1.81
N GLU A 65 22.91 -6.11 1.35
CA GLU A 65 22.50 -7.16 0.41
C GLU A 65 22.40 -6.69 -1.05
N TRP A 66 22.49 -5.38 -1.28
CA TRP A 66 22.31 -4.77 -2.57
C TRP A 66 23.64 -4.61 -3.32
N THR A 67 23.95 -5.49 -4.26
CA THR A 67 25.17 -5.48 -5.08
C THR A 67 25.05 -4.51 -6.27
N TYR A 68 23.84 -4.36 -6.81
CA TYR A 68 23.58 -3.53 -7.98
C TYR A 68 23.97 -2.05 -7.78
N GLY A 69 23.81 -1.52 -6.55
CA GLY A 69 24.00 -0.11 -6.26
C GLY A 69 22.84 0.75 -6.81
N TRP A 70 22.91 2.09 -6.59
CA TRP A 70 21.89 3.03 -7.08
C TRP A 70 22.57 4.29 -7.52
N ASP A 71 22.51 4.60 -8.81
CA ASP A 71 23.13 5.79 -9.41
C ASP A 71 22.08 6.82 -9.87
N ASP A 72 22.53 7.96 -10.40
CA ASP A 72 21.65 9.04 -10.85
C ASP A 72 20.71 8.59 -12.00
N THR A 73 21.14 7.63 -12.81
CA THR A 73 20.27 7.06 -13.85
C THR A 73 19.16 6.24 -13.24
N ASP A 74 19.48 5.44 -12.22
CA ASP A 74 18.47 4.65 -11.50
C ASP A 74 17.49 5.57 -10.77
N LEU A 75 18.00 6.62 -10.12
CA LEU A 75 17.17 7.65 -9.51
C LEU A 75 16.21 8.30 -10.51
N SER A 76 16.68 8.57 -11.72
CA SER A 76 15.86 9.14 -12.79
C SER A 76 14.83 8.17 -13.35
N MET A 77 15.17 6.87 -13.43
CA MET A 77 14.30 5.83 -14.03
C MET A 77 13.29 5.25 -13.04
N PHE A 78 13.72 5.03 -11.80
CA PHE A 78 12.97 4.26 -10.79
C PHE A 78 12.56 5.09 -9.58
N GLY A 79 12.97 6.37 -9.54
CA GLY A 79 12.80 7.23 -8.38
C GLY A 79 13.74 6.89 -7.23
N PRO A 80 13.52 7.44 -6.03
CA PRO A 80 14.32 7.12 -4.86
C PRO A 80 14.22 5.64 -4.51
N ILE A 81 15.28 5.09 -3.93
CA ILE A 81 15.34 3.68 -3.57
C ILE A 81 14.31 3.32 -2.48
N GLY A 82 14.10 4.21 -1.53
CA GLY A 82 13.08 4.09 -0.49
C GLY A 82 11.75 4.74 -0.90
N TYR A 83 10.89 4.94 0.09
CA TYR A 83 9.62 5.65 -0.11
C TYR A 83 9.82 7.16 -0.20
N THR A 84 8.91 7.80 -0.92
CA THR A 84 8.81 9.27 -1.00
C THR A 84 7.85 9.78 0.07
N GLU A 85 8.21 10.85 0.77
CA GLU A 85 7.33 11.46 1.76
C GLU A 85 6.09 12.08 1.09
N PRO A 86 4.88 11.66 1.48
CA PRO A 86 3.66 12.23 0.93
C PRO A 86 3.46 13.68 1.37
N HIS A 87 2.98 14.53 0.46
CA HIS A 87 2.72 15.95 0.73
C HIS A 87 1.24 16.33 0.70
N ALA A 88 0.39 15.43 0.25
CA ALA A 88 -1.04 15.66 0.16
C ALA A 88 -1.80 14.39 0.50
N PHE A 89 -3.00 14.55 1.04
CA PHE A 89 -3.79 13.44 1.53
C PHE A 89 -5.26 13.59 1.15
N GLU A 90 -5.88 12.45 0.92
CA GLU A 90 -7.32 12.28 0.90
C GLU A 90 -7.78 11.84 2.28
N VAL A 91 -8.73 12.57 2.85
CA VAL A 91 -9.28 12.28 4.18
C VAL A 91 -10.77 12.03 4.06
N ARG A 92 -11.23 10.96 4.67
CA ARG A 92 -12.64 10.58 4.76
C ARG A 92 -13.03 10.53 6.23
N ARG A 93 -14.08 11.27 6.60
CA ARG A 93 -14.62 11.29 7.94
C ARG A 93 -16.02 10.70 7.93
N TYR A 94 -16.21 9.62 8.63
CA TYR A 94 -17.47 8.88 8.70
C TYR A 94 -18.09 9.10 10.07
N PHE A 95 -19.29 9.67 10.11
CA PHE A 95 -20.07 9.70 11.34
C PHE A 95 -20.72 8.33 11.54
N THR A 96 -20.23 7.58 12.51
CA THR A 96 -20.73 6.25 12.84
C THR A 96 -21.85 6.29 13.86
N GLY A 97 -22.13 7.47 14.43
CA GLY A 97 -23.31 7.80 15.21
C GLY A 97 -23.32 7.22 16.61
N ASN A 98 -24.36 7.56 17.33
CA ASN A 98 -24.85 6.72 18.42
C ASN A 98 -26.01 5.90 17.86
N THR A 99 -26.27 4.74 18.44
CA THR A 99 -27.21 3.72 17.99
C THR A 99 -28.68 4.19 17.81
N GLN A 100 -29.01 5.43 18.14
CA GLN A 100 -30.37 5.97 18.07
C GLN A 100 -30.76 6.62 16.74
N TYR A 101 -29.83 7.04 15.89
CA TYR A 101 -30.12 7.91 14.74
C TYR A 101 -29.73 7.39 13.36
N GLY A 102 -29.46 6.11 13.22
CA GLY A 102 -29.13 5.53 11.90
C GLY A 102 -27.74 5.95 11.41
N THR A 103 -27.00 5.02 10.94
CA THR A 103 -25.54 5.01 10.96
C THR A 103 -24.84 5.48 9.70
N HIS A 104 -25.52 5.82 8.63
CA HIS A 104 -24.79 6.01 7.37
C HIS A 104 -25.13 7.35 6.72
N ARG A 105 -24.42 8.39 7.13
CA ARG A 105 -24.26 9.59 6.32
C ARG A 105 -23.11 9.39 5.35
N SER A 106 -23.23 9.95 4.15
CA SER A 106 -22.10 10.04 3.22
C SER A 106 -20.89 10.64 3.92
N PRO A 107 -19.68 10.12 3.68
CA PRO A 107 -18.48 10.66 4.34
C PRO A 107 -18.22 12.10 3.95
N TYR A 108 -17.68 12.86 4.88
CA TYR A 108 -17.07 14.14 4.56
C TYR A 108 -15.73 13.87 3.89
N LYS A 109 -15.57 14.38 2.67
CA LYS A 109 -14.36 14.18 1.85
C LYS A 109 -13.53 15.44 1.83
N HIS A 110 -12.25 15.30 2.08
CA HIS A 110 -11.28 16.40 2.03
C HIS A 110 -10.03 15.95 1.29
N THR A 111 -9.54 16.82 0.43
CA THR A 111 -8.19 16.74 -0.13
C THR A 111 -7.37 17.83 0.54
N ILE A 112 -6.28 17.48 1.18
CA ILE A 112 -5.44 18.40 1.94
C ILE A 112 -4.03 18.43 1.38
N SER A 113 -3.42 19.61 1.39
CA SER A 113 -1.98 19.80 1.18
C SER A 113 -1.33 20.02 2.55
N GLY A 114 -0.20 19.38 2.78
CA GLY A 114 0.42 19.34 4.09
C GLY A 114 -0.11 18.19 4.94
N ASN A 115 0.23 18.19 6.23
CA ASN A 115 0.06 17.05 7.13
C ASN A 115 -1.04 17.24 8.19
N SER A 116 -1.86 18.28 8.08
CA SER A 116 -2.90 18.56 9.06
C SER A 116 -4.17 19.12 8.44
N ILE A 117 -5.30 18.89 9.12
CA ILE A 117 -6.60 19.44 8.72
C ILE A 117 -7.39 19.84 9.97
N TYR A 118 -7.91 21.08 9.97
CA TYR A 118 -8.92 21.51 10.91
C TYR A 118 -10.32 21.22 10.38
N ALA A 119 -11.07 20.41 11.10
CA ALA A 119 -12.41 20.04 10.68
C ALA A 119 -13.36 20.03 11.87
N LYS A 120 -14.61 20.48 11.65
CA LYS A 120 -15.66 20.43 12.64
C LYS A 120 -16.28 19.04 12.73
N TYR A 121 -16.59 18.62 13.93
CA TYR A 121 -17.21 17.35 14.24
C TYR A 121 -18.42 17.54 15.13
N ASP A 122 -19.48 16.82 14.83
CA ASP A 122 -20.63 16.68 15.73
C ASP A 122 -20.27 15.73 16.89
N PHE A 123 -20.97 15.84 18.02
CA PHE A 123 -20.84 14.89 19.11
C PHE A 123 -21.28 13.48 18.66
N GLY A 124 -20.51 12.50 19.01
CA GLY A 124 -20.73 11.09 18.68
C GLY A 124 -19.46 10.37 18.27
N PHE A 125 -19.63 9.23 17.63
CA PHE A 125 -18.51 8.41 17.18
C PHE A 125 -18.19 8.69 15.71
N TRP A 126 -16.91 8.76 15.45
CA TRP A 126 -16.36 9.00 14.13
C TRP A 126 -15.29 7.99 13.78
N ASP A 127 -15.26 7.62 12.53
CA ASP A 127 -14.12 6.93 11.94
C ASP A 127 -13.43 7.87 10.94
N ILE A 128 -12.10 7.85 10.94
CA ILE A 128 -11.29 8.67 10.03
C ILE A 128 -10.37 7.77 9.25
N LEU A 129 -10.53 7.78 7.94
CA LEU A 129 -9.66 7.11 6.99
C LEU A 129 -8.88 8.17 6.21
N ALA A 130 -7.57 8.03 6.16
CA ALA A 130 -6.72 8.88 5.35
C ALA A 130 -5.75 8.05 4.52
N TRP A 131 -5.45 8.52 3.31
CA TRP A 131 -4.41 7.97 2.46
C TRP A 131 -3.73 9.11 1.70
N ASN A 132 -2.50 8.87 1.21
CA ASN A 132 -1.80 9.89 0.43
C ASN A 132 -2.49 10.13 -0.92
N TYR A 133 -2.55 11.39 -1.31
CA TYR A 133 -2.96 11.76 -2.65
C TYR A 133 -1.90 11.31 -3.65
N ILE A 134 -2.33 10.56 -4.67
CA ILE A 134 -1.45 10.06 -5.69
C ILE A 134 -1.42 11.10 -6.82
N ASP A 135 -0.34 11.86 -6.87
CA ASP A 135 -0.08 12.80 -7.94
C ASP A 135 0.90 12.17 -8.94
N THR A 136 0.42 11.89 -10.12
CA THR A 136 1.27 11.37 -11.20
C THR A 136 1.52 12.50 -12.20
N PRO A 137 2.78 12.82 -12.50
CA PRO A 137 3.13 13.91 -13.42
C PRO A 137 2.45 13.78 -14.79
N ASP A 138 2.21 12.55 -15.22
CA ASP A 138 1.59 12.25 -16.53
C ASP A 138 0.07 12.08 -16.44
N GLY A 139 -0.55 12.26 -15.28
CA GLY A 139 -1.99 12.10 -15.05
C GLY A 139 -2.49 10.66 -15.20
N VAL A 140 -1.60 9.69 -15.35
CA VAL A 140 -1.94 8.27 -15.45
C VAL A 140 -1.70 7.60 -14.11
N GLN A 141 -2.78 7.32 -13.39
CA GLN A 141 -2.72 6.58 -12.14
C GLN A 141 -2.94 5.09 -12.40
N SER A 142 -2.04 4.26 -11.92
CA SER A 142 -2.21 2.81 -11.94
C SER A 142 -3.08 2.33 -10.78
N VAL A 143 -2.99 2.97 -9.61
CA VAL A 143 -3.84 2.68 -8.46
C VAL A 143 -5.19 3.38 -8.59
N ARG A 144 -6.24 2.62 -8.39
CA ARG A 144 -7.61 3.11 -8.29
C ARG A 144 -8.18 2.79 -6.93
N ILE A 145 -8.84 3.77 -6.32
CA ILE A 145 -9.50 3.63 -5.02
C ILE A 145 -11.00 3.44 -5.25
N ASP A 146 -11.54 2.32 -4.82
CA ASP A 146 -12.98 2.04 -4.82
C ASP A 146 -13.58 2.36 -3.44
N GLU A 147 -14.38 3.41 -3.39
CA GLU A 147 -15.11 3.87 -2.22
C GLU A 147 -16.61 3.47 -2.28
N THR A 148 -17.03 2.66 -3.26
CA THR A 148 -18.46 2.32 -3.47
C THR A 148 -18.97 1.29 -2.47
N SER A 149 -18.08 0.55 -1.85
CA SER A 149 -18.37 -0.38 -0.77
C SER A 149 -18.71 0.36 0.53
N THR A 150 -18.97 -0.39 1.58
CA THR A 150 -19.11 0.21 2.92
C THR A 150 -17.80 0.87 3.33
N TYR A 151 -17.86 1.86 4.21
CA TYR A 151 -16.69 2.63 4.66
C TYR A 151 -15.56 1.75 5.29
N ASP A 152 -15.87 0.54 5.76
CA ASP A 152 -14.90 -0.43 6.26
C ASP A 152 -14.16 -1.19 5.14
N TYR A 153 -14.56 -1.01 3.88
CA TYR A 153 -14.07 -1.78 2.74
C TYR A 153 -13.62 -0.90 1.57
N VAL A 154 -13.01 0.23 1.87
CA VAL A 154 -12.34 1.01 0.82
C VAL A 154 -11.18 0.19 0.28
N THR A 155 -11.18 -0.04 -1.03
CA THR A 155 -10.22 -0.93 -1.67
C THR A 155 -9.40 -0.20 -2.71
N ALA A 156 -8.07 -0.32 -2.62
CA ALA A 156 -7.15 0.08 -3.66
C ALA A 156 -6.82 -1.12 -4.54
N TYR A 157 -6.74 -0.92 -5.86
CA TYR A 157 -6.35 -1.94 -6.81
C TYR A 157 -5.54 -1.36 -7.96
N THR A 158 -4.65 -2.16 -8.53
CA THR A 158 -3.88 -1.76 -9.70
C THR A 158 -4.57 -2.11 -11.00
N GLY A 159 -4.39 -1.25 -12.00
CA GLY A 159 -4.95 -1.42 -13.34
C GLY A 159 -4.15 -2.39 -14.21
N GLN A 160 -4.83 -3.07 -15.11
CA GLN A 160 -4.20 -3.93 -16.11
C GLN A 160 -3.46 -3.08 -17.14
N THR A 161 -2.29 -3.54 -17.60
CA THR A 161 -1.54 -2.88 -18.68
C THR A 161 -2.33 -2.93 -19.98
N MET A 162 -2.27 -1.86 -20.76
CA MET A 162 -2.95 -1.80 -22.07
C MET A 162 -2.29 -2.71 -23.11
N ASN A 163 -0.99 -2.91 -23.01
CA ASN A 163 -0.27 -3.91 -23.77
C ASN A 163 0.06 -5.05 -22.81
N PRO A 164 -0.67 -6.18 -22.88
CA PRO A 164 -0.16 -7.39 -22.25
C PRO A 164 1.25 -7.56 -22.81
N SER A 165 2.27 -7.57 -21.93
CA SER A 165 3.63 -7.80 -22.38
C SER A 165 3.58 -9.02 -23.28
N SER A 166 4.34 -9.04 -24.36
CA SER A 166 4.47 -10.20 -25.25
C SER A 166 4.95 -11.45 -24.52
N TYR A 167 5.11 -11.35 -23.22
CA TYR A 167 5.54 -12.39 -22.30
C TYR A 167 4.38 -12.79 -21.38
N ASN A 168 3.87 -13.98 -21.64
CA ASN A 168 2.98 -14.65 -20.70
C ASN A 168 3.87 -15.33 -19.66
N ALA A 169 3.92 -14.78 -18.46
CA ALA A 169 4.49 -15.53 -17.35
C ALA A 169 3.80 -16.91 -17.28
N PRO A 170 4.53 -18.00 -17.03
CA PRO A 170 3.97 -19.34 -17.14
C PRO A 170 2.75 -19.60 -16.24
N HIS A 171 2.51 -18.73 -15.28
CA HIS A 171 1.44 -18.89 -14.29
C HIS A 171 0.35 -17.82 -14.35
N PHE A 172 0.55 -16.70 -15.07
CA PHE A 172 -0.41 -15.60 -15.13
C PHE A 172 -0.46 -14.99 -16.52
N THR A 173 -1.66 -14.90 -17.08
CA THR A 173 -1.89 -14.50 -18.47
C THR A 173 -1.92 -12.98 -18.70
N HIS A 174 -1.98 -12.18 -17.62
CA HIS A 174 -2.13 -10.74 -17.72
C HIS A 174 -1.14 -10.01 -16.81
N SER A 175 -0.46 -8.99 -17.35
CA SER A 175 0.37 -8.10 -16.57
C SER A 175 -0.43 -6.86 -16.13
N PHE A 176 -0.06 -6.37 -14.98
CA PHE A 176 -0.61 -5.18 -14.36
C PHE A 176 0.49 -4.15 -14.15
N TYR A 177 0.12 -2.88 -14.13
CA TYR A 177 1.05 -1.83 -13.73
C TYR A 177 1.43 -2.03 -12.26
N GLN A 178 2.67 -1.69 -11.93
CA GLN A 178 3.03 -1.54 -10.53
C GLN A 178 2.19 -0.43 -9.90
N PRO A 179 1.69 -0.61 -8.67
CA PRO A 179 0.99 0.45 -7.96
C PRO A 179 1.95 1.59 -7.61
N GLU A 180 1.44 2.79 -7.50
CA GLU A 180 2.16 3.90 -6.89
C GLU A 180 2.34 3.66 -5.39
N GLU A 181 3.21 4.44 -4.77
CA GLU A 181 3.40 4.42 -3.31
C GLU A 181 2.10 4.84 -2.62
N LEU A 182 1.51 3.93 -1.87
CA LEU A 182 0.26 4.15 -1.15
C LEU A 182 0.47 3.94 0.34
N PHE A 183 0.03 4.92 1.11
CA PHE A 183 0.02 4.90 2.58
C PHE A 183 -1.39 5.17 3.08
N SER A 184 -1.74 4.59 4.21
CA SER A 184 -3.03 4.88 4.85
C SER A 184 -2.95 4.88 6.36
N SER A 185 -3.97 5.49 6.97
CA SER A 185 -4.26 5.36 8.38
C SER A 185 -5.77 5.25 8.57
N TYR A 186 -6.19 4.48 9.54
CA TYR A 186 -7.59 4.32 9.86
C TYR A 186 -7.82 4.31 11.37
N GLU A 187 -8.44 5.39 11.86
CA GLU A 187 -8.78 5.57 13.26
C GLU A 187 -10.27 5.29 13.45
N LYS A 188 -10.58 4.32 14.28
CA LYS A 188 -11.95 3.89 14.58
C LYS A 188 -12.48 4.43 15.89
N SER A 189 -13.80 4.63 15.92
CA SER A 189 -14.55 4.87 17.16
C SER A 189 -14.01 6.05 17.98
N ILE A 190 -13.60 7.11 17.29
CA ILE A 190 -13.19 8.34 17.93
C ILE A 190 -14.42 8.93 18.63
N ASP A 191 -14.41 8.93 19.96
CA ASP A 191 -15.50 9.47 20.76
C ASP A 191 -15.32 10.97 20.97
N ILE A 192 -16.25 11.75 20.45
CA ILE A 192 -16.33 13.20 20.68
C ILE A 192 -17.56 13.44 21.54
N ASN A 193 -17.34 13.57 22.83
CA ASN A 193 -18.40 13.66 23.82
C ASN A 193 -18.48 15.06 24.47
N LYS A 194 -19.53 15.27 25.26
CA LYS A 194 -19.82 16.56 25.92
C LYS A 194 -18.76 16.98 26.92
N ASN A 195 -18.01 16.04 27.46
CA ASN A 195 -17.04 16.34 28.52
C ASN A 195 -15.80 17.04 27.96
N LEU A 196 -15.64 17.03 26.61
CA LEU A 196 -14.51 17.64 25.92
C LEU A 196 -13.16 17.16 26.47
N ASP A 197 -13.09 15.89 26.85
CA ASP A 197 -11.87 15.29 27.39
C ASP A 197 -10.76 15.34 26.36
N GLY A 198 -9.64 15.95 26.70
CA GLY A 198 -8.50 16.12 25.81
C GLY A 198 -8.65 17.26 24.79
N PHE A 199 -9.72 18.07 24.88
CA PHE A 199 -9.86 19.31 24.10
C PHE A 199 -9.28 20.48 24.83
N VAL A 200 -8.66 21.40 24.09
CA VAL A 200 -8.14 22.68 24.56
C VAL A 200 -8.89 23.78 23.83
N PHE A 201 -9.29 24.81 24.54
CA PHE A 201 -9.95 25.96 23.89
C PHE A 201 -8.94 26.83 23.17
N ASP A 202 -9.11 26.96 21.86
CA ASP A 202 -8.31 27.82 20.99
C ASP A 202 -9.00 29.19 20.90
N GLU A 203 -8.39 30.20 21.52
CA GLU A 203 -8.96 31.54 21.54
C GLU A 203 -8.97 32.24 20.18
N GLU A 204 -8.00 31.97 19.33
CA GLU A 204 -7.91 32.55 17.99
C GLU A 204 -9.03 32.03 17.08
N ARG A 205 -9.29 30.72 17.16
CA ARG A 205 -10.36 30.07 16.40
C ARG A 205 -11.72 30.08 17.09
N ASN A 206 -11.73 30.49 18.36
CA ASN A 206 -12.92 30.50 19.23
C ASN A 206 -13.65 29.15 19.22
N CYS A 207 -12.91 28.05 19.37
CA CYS A 207 -13.43 26.69 19.38
C CYS A 207 -12.59 25.76 20.26
N TRP A 208 -13.19 24.64 20.65
CA TRP A 208 -12.46 23.55 21.32
C TRP A 208 -11.73 22.69 20.29
N VAL A 209 -10.44 22.51 20.48
CA VAL A 209 -9.57 21.77 19.58
C VAL A 209 -8.96 20.59 20.30
N ARG A 210 -9.01 19.44 19.68
CA ARG A 210 -8.22 18.28 20.07
C ARG A 210 -7.33 17.90 18.89
N THR A 211 -6.05 17.73 19.16
CA THR A 211 -5.11 17.18 18.19
C THR A 211 -5.17 15.66 18.23
N LEU A 212 -5.48 15.06 17.09
CA LEU A 212 -5.43 13.62 16.90
C LEU A 212 -4.22 13.31 16.01
N GLU A 213 -3.25 12.65 16.59
CA GLU A 213 -2.09 12.19 15.83
C GLU A 213 -2.36 10.78 15.30
N THR A 214 -2.23 10.59 14.01
CA THR A 214 -2.37 9.29 13.39
C THR A 214 -1.13 8.97 12.55
N GLN A 215 -0.83 7.69 12.43
CA GLN A 215 0.34 7.20 11.76
C GLN A 215 -0.04 6.51 10.46
N LEU A 216 0.51 7.00 9.35
CA LEU A 216 0.35 6.36 8.06
C LEU A 216 1.23 5.12 7.95
N GLN A 217 0.65 4.04 7.44
CA GLN A 217 1.34 2.77 7.19
C GLN A 217 1.43 2.54 5.68
N PRO A 218 2.54 2.02 5.16
CA PRO A 218 2.63 1.68 3.75
C PRO A 218 1.70 0.52 3.41
N LEU A 219 0.97 0.65 2.32
CA LEU A 219 0.15 -0.39 1.71
C LEU A 219 0.81 -1.01 0.47
N THR A 220 1.77 -0.31 -0.10
CA THR A 220 2.63 -0.82 -1.17
C THR A 220 4.00 -1.13 -0.63
N TYR A 221 4.57 -2.22 -1.05
CA TYR A 221 5.86 -2.71 -0.58
C TYR A 221 6.89 -2.65 -1.70
N ILE A 222 8.11 -2.21 -1.34
CA ILE A 222 9.23 -2.11 -2.25
C ILE A 222 9.98 -3.43 -2.26
N TYR A 223 10.10 -4.04 -3.44
CA TYR A 223 11.03 -5.13 -3.70
C TYR A 223 12.16 -4.62 -4.59
N LEU A 224 13.38 -4.64 -4.07
CA LEU A 224 14.59 -4.38 -4.83
C LEU A 224 15.05 -5.71 -5.41
N VAL A 225 14.88 -5.89 -6.71
CA VAL A 225 15.19 -7.15 -7.39
C VAL A 225 16.54 -7.04 -8.06
N GLN A 226 17.44 -7.98 -7.79
CA GLN A 226 18.73 -8.08 -8.50
C GLN A 226 18.99 -9.49 -9.00
N VAL A 227 19.54 -9.57 -10.20
CA VAL A 227 20.05 -10.80 -10.82
C VAL A 227 21.53 -10.61 -11.07
N ILE A 228 22.36 -11.37 -10.36
CA ILE A 228 23.83 -11.32 -10.46
C ILE A 228 24.27 -12.38 -11.48
N LEU A 229 24.93 -11.93 -12.54
CA LEU A 229 25.40 -12.76 -13.63
C LEU A 229 26.88 -13.08 -13.46
N HIS A 230 27.18 -14.20 -12.79
CA HIS A 230 28.54 -14.67 -12.63
C HIS A 230 29.11 -15.16 -13.97
N HIS A 231 30.38 -14.88 -14.23
CA HIS A 231 31.09 -15.34 -15.42
C HIS A 231 30.52 -14.85 -16.78
N ASN A 232 29.67 -13.82 -16.77
CA ASN A 232 29.09 -13.33 -18.01
C ASN A 232 30.12 -12.80 -19.01
N ASN A 233 31.26 -12.29 -18.53
CA ASN A 233 32.33 -11.67 -19.34
C ASN A 233 33.57 -12.55 -19.54
N ARG A 234 33.56 -13.80 -19.06
CA ARG A 234 34.79 -14.63 -19.02
C ARG A 234 35.38 -14.98 -20.40
N ASN A 235 34.54 -15.21 -21.44
CA ASN A 235 34.93 -15.53 -22.80
C ASN A 235 34.25 -14.63 -23.86
N GLY A 236 34.12 -13.33 -23.53
CA GLY A 236 33.22 -12.43 -24.21
C GLY A 236 31.83 -12.44 -23.51
N ARG A 237 31.20 -11.27 -23.44
CA ARG A 237 29.93 -11.13 -22.69
C ARG A 237 28.81 -11.93 -23.34
N LYS A 238 28.24 -12.91 -22.63
CA LYS A 238 27.14 -13.74 -23.11
C LYS A 238 25.83 -12.98 -23.21
N VAL A 239 25.40 -12.34 -22.11
CA VAL A 239 24.25 -11.43 -22.08
C VAL A 239 24.77 -10.02 -22.29
N THR A 240 24.30 -9.35 -23.32
CA THR A 240 24.78 -8.02 -23.71
C THR A 240 23.87 -6.89 -23.27
N SER A 241 22.57 -7.17 -23.14
CA SER A 241 21.55 -6.24 -22.68
C SER A 241 20.29 -6.99 -22.20
N ILE A 242 19.34 -6.24 -21.69
CA ILE A 242 18.00 -6.73 -21.34
C ILE A 242 16.94 -5.89 -22.05
N ASP A 243 15.72 -6.37 -22.11
CA ASP A 243 14.56 -5.61 -22.66
C ASP A 243 14.24 -4.37 -21.80
N GLY A 244 14.60 -4.39 -20.54
CA GLY A 244 14.23 -3.36 -19.57
C GLY A 244 12.92 -3.63 -18.84
N ASN A 245 11.99 -4.35 -19.46
CA ASN A 245 10.77 -4.82 -18.80
C ASN A 245 11.02 -6.15 -18.09
N ALA A 246 10.56 -6.23 -16.87
CA ALA A 246 10.58 -7.43 -16.06
C ALA A 246 9.22 -7.59 -15.37
N ASN A 247 8.95 -8.75 -14.84
CA ASN A 247 7.73 -9.01 -14.11
C ASN A 247 8.01 -9.72 -12.81
N ILE A 248 7.18 -9.43 -11.80
CA ILE A 248 7.08 -10.21 -10.57
C ILE A 248 5.66 -10.76 -10.47
N SER A 249 5.51 -12.08 -10.37
CA SER A 249 4.22 -12.75 -10.38
C SER A 249 3.81 -13.24 -8.98
N GLY A 250 2.52 -13.57 -8.85
CA GLY A 250 1.96 -14.05 -7.59
C GLY A 250 1.64 -12.95 -6.58
N MET A 251 1.68 -11.67 -6.98
CA MET A 251 1.43 -10.53 -6.11
C MET A 251 -0.06 -10.19 -6.03
N ALA A 252 -0.50 -9.61 -4.92
CA ALA A 252 -1.89 -9.21 -4.75
C ALA A 252 -2.28 -8.08 -5.70
N ARG A 253 -3.47 -8.21 -6.30
CA ARG A 253 -4.05 -7.16 -7.16
C ARG A 253 -4.58 -5.97 -6.37
N SER A 254 -5.02 -6.20 -5.15
CA SER A 254 -5.72 -5.19 -4.36
C SER A 254 -5.35 -5.26 -2.89
N VAL A 255 -5.64 -4.15 -2.20
CA VAL A 255 -5.48 -4.03 -0.75
C VAL A 255 -6.65 -3.25 -0.17
N ASN A 256 -7.13 -3.65 1.01
CA ASN A 256 -8.10 -2.88 1.76
C ASN A 256 -7.39 -1.69 2.44
N VAL A 257 -7.80 -0.47 2.10
CA VAL A 257 -7.15 0.77 2.56
C VAL A 257 -7.31 0.97 4.07
N ASN A 258 -8.39 0.47 4.65
CA ASN A 258 -8.66 0.58 6.08
C ASN A 258 -7.81 -0.37 6.93
N THR A 259 -7.52 -1.55 6.40
CA THR A 259 -6.94 -2.64 7.19
C THR A 259 -5.58 -3.12 6.69
N GLY A 260 -5.15 -2.68 5.51
CA GLY A 260 -3.93 -3.19 4.87
C GLY A 260 -4.01 -4.65 4.43
N VAL A 261 -5.16 -5.30 4.59
CA VAL A 261 -5.35 -6.70 4.19
C VAL A 261 -5.42 -6.78 2.67
N THR A 262 -4.57 -7.61 2.09
CA THR A 262 -4.52 -7.79 0.64
C THR A 262 -5.62 -8.72 0.13
N GLY A 263 -6.02 -8.49 -1.12
CA GLY A 263 -7.01 -9.34 -1.80
C GLY A 263 -6.51 -10.75 -2.07
N THR A 264 -7.41 -11.56 -2.61
CA THR A 264 -7.13 -12.98 -2.92
C THR A 264 -6.58 -13.19 -4.33
N ASP A 265 -6.79 -12.21 -5.21
CA ASP A 265 -6.42 -12.33 -6.62
C ASP A 265 -4.92 -12.11 -6.79
N ALA A 266 -4.25 -13.13 -7.30
CA ALA A 266 -2.84 -13.05 -7.65
C ALA A 266 -2.67 -12.53 -9.09
N ILE A 267 -1.73 -11.62 -9.26
CA ILE A 267 -1.41 -11.01 -10.54
C ILE A 267 0.09 -11.03 -10.82
N THR A 268 0.44 -10.71 -12.04
CA THR A 268 1.81 -10.39 -12.45
C THR A 268 1.95 -8.88 -12.56
N VAL A 269 2.91 -8.32 -11.82
CA VAL A 269 3.22 -6.89 -11.83
C VAL A 269 4.40 -6.63 -12.74
N ASN A 270 4.24 -5.73 -13.72
CA ASN A 270 5.31 -5.29 -14.60
C ASN A 270 6.08 -4.16 -13.96
N PHE A 271 7.40 -4.22 -14.03
CA PHE A 271 8.31 -3.17 -13.54
C PHE A 271 9.53 -3.07 -14.45
N TYR A 272 10.37 -2.07 -14.22
CA TYR A 272 11.55 -1.85 -15.03
C TYR A 272 12.82 -2.30 -14.32
N MET A 273 13.74 -2.86 -15.10
CA MET A 273 15.09 -3.22 -14.67
C MET A 273 16.13 -2.64 -15.62
N ARG A 274 17.34 -2.49 -15.14
CA ARG A 274 18.51 -2.03 -15.90
C ARG A 274 19.69 -2.94 -15.62
N MET A 275 20.51 -3.18 -16.64
CA MET A 275 21.75 -3.94 -16.52
C MET A 275 22.94 -2.99 -16.29
N LYS A 276 23.74 -3.31 -15.30
CA LYS A 276 25.07 -2.72 -15.05
C LYS A 276 26.14 -3.77 -15.34
N GLN A 277 27.18 -3.35 -15.99
CA GLN A 277 28.28 -4.23 -16.37
C GLN A 277 29.50 -3.94 -15.50
N ASP A 278 30.30 -4.99 -15.28
CA ASP A 278 31.57 -4.91 -14.56
C ASP A 278 31.47 -4.28 -13.15
N VAL A 279 30.41 -4.68 -12.44
CA VAL A 279 30.20 -4.29 -11.03
C VAL A 279 31.04 -5.20 -10.13
N THR A 280 31.64 -4.62 -9.10
CA THR A 280 32.34 -5.42 -8.08
C THR A 280 31.34 -5.92 -7.05
N ASP A 281 31.23 -7.23 -6.91
CA ASP A 281 30.40 -7.84 -5.90
C ASP A 281 31.03 -7.79 -4.49
N LYS A 282 30.33 -8.30 -3.49
CA LYS A 282 30.82 -8.32 -2.10
C LYS A 282 32.03 -9.23 -1.87
N LYS A 283 32.25 -10.17 -2.78
CA LYS A 283 33.41 -11.09 -2.74
C LYS A 283 34.63 -10.51 -3.45
N GLY A 284 34.47 -9.31 -4.07
CA GLY A 284 35.51 -8.67 -4.89
C GLY A 284 35.58 -9.22 -6.29
N GLU A 285 34.58 -9.99 -6.75
CA GLU A 285 34.51 -10.50 -8.11
C GLU A 285 33.84 -9.49 -9.03
N THR A 286 34.30 -9.44 -10.29
CA THR A 286 33.66 -8.63 -11.32
C THR A 286 32.50 -9.39 -11.94
N VAL A 287 31.29 -8.86 -11.79
CA VAL A 287 30.04 -9.45 -12.25
C VAL A 287 29.22 -8.44 -13.06
N ASP A 288 28.32 -8.92 -13.87
CA ASP A 288 27.26 -8.08 -14.42
C ASP A 288 26.01 -8.24 -13.56
N VAL A 289 25.29 -7.14 -13.31
CA VAL A 289 24.10 -7.18 -12.43
C VAL A 289 22.92 -6.51 -13.13
N ILE A 290 21.79 -7.19 -13.12
CA ILE A 290 20.50 -6.64 -13.55
C ILE A 290 19.74 -6.26 -12.28
N GLY A 291 19.24 -5.04 -12.19
CA GLY A 291 18.53 -4.58 -11.00
C GLY A 291 17.40 -3.62 -11.30
N GLY A 292 16.43 -3.56 -10.40
CA GLY A 292 15.30 -2.66 -10.48
C GLY A 292 14.48 -2.61 -9.19
N LYS A 293 13.52 -1.68 -9.15
CA LYS A 293 12.59 -1.46 -8.05
C LYS A 293 11.20 -1.85 -8.50
N ALA A 294 10.59 -2.82 -7.82
CA ALA A 294 9.21 -3.20 -8.01
C ALA A 294 8.37 -2.72 -6.82
N LEU A 295 7.22 -2.14 -7.11
CA LEU A 295 6.19 -1.79 -6.12
C LEU A 295 5.01 -2.75 -6.26
N THR A 296 4.56 -3.33 -5.16
CA THR A 296 3.43 -4.26 -5.13
C THR A 296 2.62 -4.09 -3.85
N PHE A 297 1.39 -4.59 -3.82
CA PHE A 297 0.63 -4.70 -2.57
C PHE A 297 1.07 -5.88 -1.69
N GLY A 298 2.14 -6.59 -2.06
CA GLY A 298 2.61 -7.77 -1.36
C GLY A 298 1.89 -9.06 -1.79
N MET A 299 1.99 -10.08 -0.95
CA MET A 299 1.37 -11.38 -1.21
C MET A 299 -0.16 -11.32 -1.07
N PRO A 300 -0.92 -12.14 -1.82
CA PRO A 300 -2.34 -12.32 -1.58
C PRO A 300 -2.65 -12.82 -0.16
N LYS A 301 -3.79 -12.38 0.39
CA LYS A 301 -4.27 -12.74 1.74
C LYS A 301 -3.35 -12.32 2.89
N LEU A 302 -2.41 -11.42 2.63
CA LEU A 302 -1.55 -10.86 3.67
C LEU A 302 -2.37 -9.97 4.62
N ASN A 303 -2.18 -10.14 5.92
CA ASN A 303 -2.77 -9.29 6.95
C ASN A 303 -1.64 -8.70 7.83
N PRO A 304 -1.11 -7.52 7.47
CA PRO A 304 0.06 -6.95 8.11
C PRO A 304 -0.15 -6.52 9.56
N TYR A 305 -1.40 -6.33 9.99
CA TYR A 305 -1.72 -5.82 11.33
C TYR A 305 -2.00 -6.90 12.38
N LYS A 306 -2.16 -8.14 11.98
CA LYS A 306 -2.40 -9.25 12.94
C LYS A 306 -1.12 -9.92 13.42
N LEU A 307 0.02 -9.32 13.19
CA LEU A 307 1.29 -9.99 13.21
C LEU A 307 2.10 -9.59 14.46
N ASP A 308 1.87 -10.30 15.52
CA ASP A 308 2.95 -10.77 16.38
C ASP A 308 3.88 -11.64 15.50
N THR A 309 5.13 -11.25 15.42
CA THR A 309 6.14 -11.77 14.47
C THR A 309 6.21 -13.31 14.47
N ARG A 310 6.02 -13.92 15.64
CA ARG A 310 6.10 -15.37 15.82
C ARG A 310 4.88 -16.11 15.25
N SER A 311 3.69 -15.61 15.54
CA SER A 311 2.44 -16.17 15.00
C SER A 311 2.34 -16.01 13.50
N TYR A 312 3.04 -15.06 12.92
CA TYR A 312 3.05 -14.84 11.49
C TYR A 312 3.92 -15.85 10.76
N LEU A 313 5.12 -16.08 11.22
CA LEU A 313 5.98 -17.12 10.64
C LEU A 313 5.29 -18.47 10.68
N GLU A 314 4.65 -18.82 11.81
CA GLU A 314 3.83 -20.02 11.92
C GLU A 314 2.60 -20.00 10.98
N SER A 315 2.01 -18.82 10.73
CA SER A 315 0.89 -18.68 9.80
C SER A 315 1.34 -18.73 8.34
N LEU A 316 2.54 -18.25 8.03
CA LEU A 316 3.15 -18.38 6.70
C LEU A 316 3.51 -19.83 6.38
N GLU A 317 4.02 -20.58 7.34
CA GLU A 317 4.24 -22.02 7.17
C GLU A 317 2.93 -22.73 6.85
N LYS A 318 1.85 -22.43 7.58
CA LYS A 318 0.51 -22.98 7.32
C LYS A 318 -0.10 -22.50 6.01
N VAL A 319 0.14 -21.25 5.61
CA VAL A 319 -0.29 -20.72 4.31
C VAL A 319 0.55 -21.31 3.19
N ALA A 320 1.84 -21.52 3.42
CA ALA A 320 2.72 -22.20 2.48
C ALA A 320 2.28 -23.66 2.23
N GLU A 321 1.83 -24.36 3.28
CA GLU A 321 1.24 -25.70 3.13
C GLU A 321 -0.12 -25.68 2.44
N ALA A 322 -0.95 -24.64 2.67
CA ALA A 322 -2.31 -24.55 2.13
C ALA A 322 -2.36 -23.97 0.70
N ASP A 323 -1.39 -23.18 0.30
CA ASP A 323 -1.36 -22.47 -1.00
C ASP A 323 -0.12 -22.82 -1.82
N LEU A 324 0.10 -24.11 -1.99
CA LEU A 324 1.16 -24.67 -2.87
C LEU A 324 1.06 -24.16 -4.31
N ASN A 325 -0.08 -23.56 -4.69
CA ASN A 325 -0.34 -23.06 -6.03
C ASN A 325 0.06 -21.59 -6.21
N ASN A 326 0.25 -20.83 -5.13
CA ASN A 326 0.63 -19.41 -5.23
C ASN A 326 2.15 -19.26 -5.12
N ARG A 327 2.82 -19.40 -6.23
CA ARG A 327 4.26 -19.19 -6.33
C ARG A 327 4.57 -17.81 -6.86
N HIS A 328 5.75 -17.30 -6.52
CA HIS A 328 6.25 -16.02 -6.94
C HIS A 328 7.43 -16.21 -7.89
N TYR A 329 7.35 -15.57 -9.05
CA TYR A 329 8.42 -15.66 -10.05
C TYR A 329 8.85 -14.28 -10.47
N VAL A 330 10.13 -14.13 -10.73
CA VAL A 330 10.69 -12.97 -11.45
C VAL A 330 11.12 -13.46 -12.82
N ASP A 331 10.71 -12.78 -13.87
CA ASP A 331 11.14 -13.05 -15.23
C ASP A 331 11.84 -11.84 -15.84
N VAL A 332 12.93 -12.13 -16.54
CA VAL A 332 13.75 -11.13 -17.22
C VAL A 332 14.08 -11.60 -18.63
N LYS A 333 13.79 -10.75 -19.61
CA LYS A 333 14.15 -11.01 -21.00
C LYS A 333 15.55 -10.50 -21.28
N MET A 334 16.47 -11.44 -21.54
CA MET A 334 17.88 -11.18 -21.77
C MET A 334 18.23 -11.31 -23.24
N GLN A 335 19.03 -10.38 -23.75
CA GLN A 335 19.57 -10.43 -25.10
C GLN A 335 20.98 -10.99 -25.07
N PHE A 336 21.22 -12.02 -25.88
CA PHE A 336 22.51 -12.70 -25.98
C PHE A 336 23.35 -12.12 -27.11
N TYR A 337 24.67 -12.33 -27.04
CA TYR A 337 25.64 -11.81 -28.01
C TYR A 337 25.38 -12.26 -29.47
N ASN A 338 24.65 -13.35 -29.67
CA ASN A 338 24.25 -13.83 -31.00
C ASN A 338 22.98 -13.15 -31.55
N GLY A 339 22.51 -12.10 -30.88
CA GLY A 339 21.31 -11.34 -31.26
C GLY A 339 19.98 -12.06 -30.99
N LYS A 340 20.00 -13.11 -30.17
CA LYS A 340 18.79 -13.81 -29.74
C LYS A 340 18.40 -13.41 -28.32
N ASP A 341 17.12 -13.38 -28.10
CA ASP A 341 16.54 -13.13 -26.77
C ASP A 341 16.12 -14.45 -26.12
N SER A 342 16.22 -14.49 -24.82
CA SER A 342 15.60 -15.54 -24.00
C SER A 342 15.03 -14.91 -22.74
N THR A 343 13.87 -15.36 -22.34
CA THR A 343 13.31 -15.01 -21.05
C THR A 343 13.69 -16.07 -20.03
N ILE A 344 14.28 -15.64 -18.93
CA ILE A 344 14.65 -16.52 -17.84
C ILE A 344 13.72 -16.22 -16.68
N VAL A 345 13.14 -17.27 -16.12
CA VAL A 345 12.19 -17.22 -15.02
C VAL A 345 12.84 -17.78 -13.77
N PHE A 346 12.75 -17.04 -12.68
CA PHE A 346 13.33 -17.39 -11.40
C PHE A 346 12.23 -17.61 -10.37
N ASP A 347 12.22 -18.74 -9.70
CA ASP A 347 11.36 -18.96 -8.53
C ASP A 347 11.94 -18.18 -7.33
N VAL A 348 11.21 -17.19 -6.86
CA VAL A 348 11.58 -16.34 -5.74
C VAL A 348 10.61 -16.49 -4.58
N THR A 349 9.82 -17.57 -4.59
CA THR A 349 8.71 -17.79 -3.66
C THR A 349 9.17 -17.69 -2.20
N ASP A 350 10.25 -18.35 -1.84
CA ASP A 350 10.72 -18.36 -0.46
C ASP A 350 11.28 -16.99 -0.03
N GLN A 351 11.89 -16.26 -0.97
CA GLN A 351 12.38 -14.91 -0.68
C GLN A 351 11.21 -13.95 -0.46
N VAL A 352 10.19 -13.96 -1.33
CA VAL A 352 8.99 -13.12 -1.17
C VAL A 352 8.26 -13.43 0.12
N ARG A 353 8.14 -14.70 0.49
CA ARG A 353 7.51 -15.12 1.75
C ARG A 353 8.26 -14.60 2.97
N ARG A 354 9.59 -14.67 2.96
CA ARG A 354 10.42 -14.09 4.04
C ARG A 354 10.34 -12.57 4.07
N LEU A 355 10.28 -11.94 2.91
CA LEU A 355 10.26 -10.49 2.72
C LEU A 355 8.84 -9.97 2.46
N TYR A 356 7.88 -10.42 3.23
CA TYR A 356 6.45 -10.17 2.97
C TYR A 356 6.04 -8.69 2.94
N ARG A 357 6.85 -7.80 3.49
CA ARG A 357 6.69 -6.33 3.44
C ARG A 357 7.72 -5.65 2.54
N GLY A 358 8.27 -6.36 1.59
CA GLY A 358 9.34 -5.87 0.74
C GLY A 358 10.73 -6.20 1.24
N GLY A 359 11.74 -5.93 0.45
CA GLY A 359 13.13 -6.20 0.73
C GLY A 359 13.94 -6.46 -0.53
N VAL A 360 15.15 -7.01 -0.39
CA VAL A 360 16.03 -7.34 -1.50
C VAL A 360 15.83 -8.78 -1.92
N ILE A 361 15.37 -8.97 -3.15
CA ILE A 361 15.32 -10.28 -3.82
C ILE A 361 16.61 -10.43 -4.62
N THR A 362 17.42 -11.43 -4.29
CA THR A 362 18.68 -11.71 -4.98
C THR A 362 18.63 -13.04 -5.68
N VAL A 363 18.96 -13.04 -6.96
CA VAL A 363 19.13 -14.21 -7.78
C VAL A 363 20.56 -14.24 -8.31
N GLU A 364 21.26 -15.35 -8.12
CA GLU A 364 22.60 -15.56 -8.68
C GLU A 364 22.52 -16.52 -9.84
N LEU A 365 23.08 -16.16 -10.99
CA LEU A 365 23.06 -16.96 -12.20
C LEU A 365 24.47 -17.18 -12.70
N ASP A 366 24.91 -18.46 -12.75
CA ASP A 366 26.19 -18.84 -13.34
C ASP A 366 26.06 -18.96 -14.86
N MET A 367 26.59 -17.99 -15.57
CA MET A 367 26.48 -17.92 -17.02
C MET A 367 27.24 -19.04 -17.73
N ASP A 368 28.18 -19.74 -17.09
CA ASP A 368 28.80 -20.92 -17.69
C ASP A 368 27.78 -22.06 -17.85
N LYS A 369 26.75 -22.12 -17.03
CA LYS A 369 25.69 -23.13 -17.05
C LYS A 369 24.50 -22.74 -17.93
N VAL A 370 24.33 -21.47 -18.28
CA VAL A 370 23.21 -21.00 -19.10
C VAL A 370 23.47 -21.31 -20.58
N PRO A 371 22.60 -22.05 -21.26
CA PRO A 371 22.75 -22.33 -22.69
C PRO A 371 22.53 -21.05 -23.51
N ILE A 372 23.28 -20.92 -24.61
CA ILE A 372 23.06 -19.85 -25.56
C ILE A 372 21.91 -20.23 -26.48
N PRO A 373 20.89 -19.37 -26.67
CA PRO A 373 19.77 -19.67 -27.56
C PRO A 373 20.25 -19.96 -28.99
N ASN A 374 19.76 -21.04 -29.59
CA ASN A 374 20.18 -21.45 -30.93
C ASN A 374 19.70 -20.50 -32.03
N ARG A 375 20.48 -20.36 -33.10
CA ARG A 375 20.16 -19.53 -34.27
C ARG A 375 19.02 -20.07 -35.13
N SER A 376 18.71 -21.35 -35.05
CA SER A 376 17.77 -22.01 -35.97
C SER A 376 16.50 -22.43 -35.20
N GLY A 377 15.41 -21.70 -35.44
CA GLY A 377 14.06 -22.14 -35.10
C GLY A 377 13.43 -21.32 -34.00
N GLY A 378 12.44 -20.52 -34.38
CA GLY A 378 11.72 -19.62 -33.53
C GLY A 378 10.84 -20.26 -32.46
N SER A 379 11.38 -20.51 -31.34
CA SER A 379 10.73 -20.50 -30.06
C SER A 379 11.82 -20.21 -29.04
N GLY A 380 11.65 -19.13 -28.28
CA GLY A 380 12.55 -18.81 -27.19
C GLY A 380 12.66 -20.03 -26.26
N PHE A 381 13.85 -20.27 -25.79
CA PHE A 381 14.09 -21.31 -24.80
C PHE A 381 13.61 -20.73 -23.45
N ASP A 382 12.46 -21.17 -23.01
CA ASP A 382 12.00 -20.87 -21.66
C ASP A 382 12.78 -21.78 -20.70
N ALA A 383 13.83 -21.25 -20.09
CA ALA A 383 14.56 -21.96 -19.05
C ALA A 383 13.93 -21.61 -17.71
N VAL A 384 13.24 -22.55 -17.10
CA VAL A 384 12.87 -22.47 -15.69
C VAL A 384 14.05 -22.99 -14.88
N VAL A 385 14.67 -22.13 -14.10
CA VAL A 385 15.73 -22.53 -13.16
C VAL A 385 15.05 -22.90 -11.85
N GLU A 386 14.81 -24.20 -11.62
CA GLU A 386 14.05 -24.72 -10.48
C GLU A 386 14.88 -24.91 -9.21
N ASP A 387 16.21 -24.95 -9.28
CA ASP A 387 17.05 -25.25 -8.12
C ASP A 387 18.16 -24.22 -7.93
N PHE A 388 17.95 -23.33 -6.98
CA PHE A 388 19.05 -22.67 -6.31
C PHE A 388 19.35 -23.43 -5.02
N GLU A 389 20.53 -24.01 -4.90
CA GLU A 389 21.02 -24.53 -3.63
C GLU A 389 21.01 -23.38 -2.62
N GLU A 390 20.06 -23.41 -1.68
CA GLU A 390 20.07 -22.54 -0.51
C GLU A 390 21.38 -22.73 0.23
N LYS A 391 22.23 -21.73 0.24
CA LYS A 391 23.23 -21.64 1.28
C LYS A 391 22.50 -21.28 2.57
N GLN A 392 22.19 -22.29 3.37
CA GLN A 392 21.78 -22.11 4.76
C GLN A 392 22.88 -21.33 5.48
N TRP A 393 22.57 -20.10 5.82
CA TRP A 393 23.34 -19.34 6.78
C TRP A 393 22.89 -19.80 8.17
N GLU A 394 23.64 -20.72 8.79
CA GLU A 394 23.51 -20.97 10.22
C GLU A 394 23.99 -19.70 10.94
N PHE A 395 23.06 -19.01 11.57
CA PHE A 395 23.40 -18.01 12.56
C PHE A 395 23.61 -18.73 13.88
N ASP A 396 24.85 -18.85 14.28
CA ASP A 396 25.19 -19.18 15.67
C ASP A 396 24.66 -18.04 16.57
N MET A 397 23.76 -18.39 17.50
CA MET A 397 23.23 -17.51 18.54
C MET A 397 24.26 -17.28 19.64
#